data_5bbb30488c225e980ea3de6fd3868825
#
_entry.id   5bbb30488c225e980ea3de6fd3868825
#
_cell.length_a   1.000
_cell.length_b   1.000
_cell.length_c   1.000
_cell.angle_alpha   90.00
_cell.angle_beta   90.00
_cell.angle_gamma   90.00
#
_symmetry.space_group_name_H-M   'P 1'
#
loop_
_entity.id
_entity.type
_entity.pdbx_description
1 polymer ?
#
loop_
_entity_poly.entity_id
_entity_poly.type
_entity_poly.pdbx_seq_one_letter_code
_entity_poly.pdbx_strand_id
1 'polypeptide(L)'
;SMNLTSKGEIVANNMSTFFLSFLQDNNLFDSQRKVYEWGNIEKVSTESKKVQELIPISLVEKNLNPNSIKIAHRESLMWGTHQQKAIEYGNVIHEILSYIKTKSDIDLAVTKALEDGIIALSQKEAVLSIINQICFHPELSIFFDESNKILNEQIILRKGDNIVKPDRIVLNQQNQAMILDYKTGEPLAKHHKQL
;
A
#
# COMPACT_ATOMS: atom_id res chain seq x y z
N SER A 1 -5.26 -39.96 5.31
CA SER A 1 -6.56 -40.42 4.81
C SER A 1 -6.71 -39.93 3.39
N MET A 2 -6.79 -40.85 2.44
CA MET A 2 -7.05 -40.48 1.04
C MET A 2 -8.45 -39.90 0.96
N ASN A 3 -8.61 -38.75 0.30
CA ASN A 3 -9.90 -38.09 0.08
C ASN A 3 -10.64 -38.78 -1.10
N LEU A 4 -10.75 -40.08 -1.05
CA LEU A 4 -11.52 -40.88 -2.00
C LEU A 4 -12.72 -41.48 -1.29
N THR A 5 -13.85 -41.50 -1.96
CA THR A 5 -15.01 -42.25 -1.51
C THR A 5 -14.73 -43.77 -1.59
N SER A 6 -15.55 -44.60 -0.95
CA SER A 6 -15.47 -46.07 -1.06
C SER A 6 -15.63 -46.58 -2.50
N LYS A 7 -16.12 -45.73 -3.42
CA LYS A 7 -16.27 -46.02 -4.87
C LYS A 7 -15.10 -45.46 -5.71
N GLY A 8 -14.06 -44.89 -5.08
CA GLY A 8 -12.91 -44.32 -5.78
C GLY A 8 -13.13 -42.94 -6.39
N GLU A 9 -14.24 -42.26 -6.06
CA GLU A 9 -14.49 -40.90 -6.52
C GLU A 9 -13.80 -39.89 -5.62
N ILE A 10 -13.31 -38.82 -6.21
CA ILE A 10 -12.59 -37.75 -5.49
C ILE A 10 -13.59 -36.92 -4.68
N VAL A 11 -13.31 -36.71 -3.38
CA VAL A 11 -14.10 -35.82 -2.52
C VAL A 11 -13.68 -34.37 -2.80
N ALA A 12 -14.59 -33.53 -3.32
CA ALA A 12 -14.37 -32.15 -3.63
C ALA A 12 -14.04 -31.29 -2.38
N ASN A 13 -13.29 -30.19 -2.54
CA ASN A 13 -12.93 -29.16 -1.56
C ASN A 13 -11.70 -29.42 -0.66
N ASN A 14 -10.70 -30.14 -1.16
CA ASN A 14 -9.43 -30.25 -0.47
C ASN A 14 -8.27 -30.02 -1.46
N MET A 15 -7.16 -29.44 -0.99
CA MET A 15 -5.95 -29.22 -1.80
C MET A 15 -5.46 -30.53 -2.46
N SER A 16 -5.53 -31.65 -1.75
CA SER A 16 -5.19 -32.95 -2.29
C SER A 16 -6.07 -33.42 -3.45
N THR A 17 -7.27 -32.86 -3.60
CA THR A 17 -8.19 -33.16 -4.71
C THR A 17 -7.58 -32.77 -6.06
N PHE A 18 -6.90 -31.62 -6.13
CA PHE A 18 -6.23 -31.17 -7.36
C PHE A 18 -5.14 -32.14 -7.81
N PHE A 19 -4.35 -32.65 -6.88
CA PHE A 19 -3.30 -33.62 -7.21
C PHE A 19 -3.89 -34.96 -7.65
N LEU A 20 -4.95 -35.43 -7.01
CA LEU A 20 -5.62 -36.64 -7.40
C LEU A 20 -6.30 -36.51 -8.77
N SER A 21 -6.96 -35.40 -9.06
CA SER A 21 -7.53 -35.12 -10.38
C SER A 21 -6.43 -35.09 -11.45
N PHE A 22 -5.31 -34.40 -11.19
CA PHE A 22 -4.18 -34.38 -12.11
C PHE A 22 -3.65 -35.80 -12.40
N LEU A 23 -3.54 -36.65 -11.38
CA LEU A 23 -3.07 -38.02 -11.55
C LEU A 23 -4.05 -38.85 -12.39
N GLN A 24 -5.34 -38.69 -12.17
CA GLN A 24 -6.37 -39.40 -12.93
C GLN A 24 -6.45 -38.92 -14.37
N ASP A 25 -6.47 -37.62 -14.60
CA ASP A 25 -6.56 -37.01 -15.95
C ASP A 25 -5.38 -37.39 -16.83
N ASN A 26 -4.22 -37.63 -16.23
CA ASN A 26 -3.02 -38.05 -16.94
C ASN A 26 -2.78 -39.59 -16.91
N ASN A 27 -3.73 -40.40 -16.41
CA ASN A 27 -3.60 -41.84 -16.27
C ASN A 27 -2.35 -42.29 -15.44
N LEU A 28 -1.96 -41.49 -14.47
CA LEU A 28 -0.80 -41.72 -13.61
C LEU A 28 -1.19 -42.26 -12.22
N PHE A 29 -2.49 -42.28 -11.92
CA PHE A 29 -2.98 -42.72 -10.61
C PHE A 29 -2.83 -44.23 -10.44
N ASP A 30 -2.16 -44.63 -9.36
CA ASP A 30 -2.02 -46.02 -8.93
C ASP A 30 -2.39 -46.12 -7.43
N SER A 31 -3.39 -46.92 -7.10
CA SER A 31 -3.88 -47.13 -5.74
C SER A 31 -2.85 -47.76 -4.79
N GLN A 32 -1.84 -48.44 -5.31
CA GLN A 32 -0.77 -49.05 -4.55
C GLN A 32 0.40 -48.10 -4.31
N ARG A 33 0.50 -47.03 -5.09
CA ARG A 33 1.59 -46.03 -5.02
C ARG A 33 1.27 -44.96 -4.03
N LYS A 34 2.09 -44.79 -3.01
CA LYS A 34 1.90 -43.80 -1.94
C LYS A 34 2.62 -42.47 -2.19
N VAL A 35 3.61 -42.44 -3.05
CA VAL A 35 4.46 -41.29 -3.32
C VAL A 35 4.61 -41.11 -4.82
N TYR A 36 4.39 -39.89 -5.29
CA TYR A 36 4.57 -39.48 -6.68
C TYR A 36 5.59 -38.36 -6.70
N GLU A 37 6.61 -38.49 -7.55
CA GLU A 37 7.68 -37.53 -7.70
C GLU A 37 7.85 -37.18 -9.18
N TRP A 38 7.95 -35.89 -9.47
CA TRP A 38 8.22 -35.37 -10.78
C TRP A 38 9.26 -34.28 -10.74
N GLY A 39 9.98 -34.15 -11.82
CA GLY A 39 10.99 -33.11 -12.01
C GLY A 39 12.37 -33.59 -11.70
N ASN A 40 13.32 -32.73 -12.00
CA ASN A 40 14.73 -32.94 -11.72
C ASN A 40 15.12 -32.06 -10.53
N ILE A 41 15.85 -32.65 -9.58
CA ILE A 41 16.37 -31.93 -8.41
C ILE A 41 17.48 -30.95 -8.82
N GLU A 42 18.01 -31.07 -10.05
CA GLU A 42 19.01 -30.13 -10.54
C GLU A 42 18.42 -28.71 -10.66
N LYS A 43 19.08 -27.77 -10.01
CA LYS A 43 18.76 -26.35 -10.06
C LYS A 43 18.94 -25.85 -11.49
N VAL A 44 17.84 -25.55 -12.21
CA VAL A 44 17.87 -25.11 -13.60
C VAL A 44 18.45 -23.68 -13.74
N SER A 45 18.41 -22.88 -12.68
CA SER A 45 19.04 -21.56 -12.68
C SER A 45 20.53 -21.69 -12.39
N THR A 46 21.34 -21.57 -13.41
CA THR A 46 22.75 -21.21 -13.24
C THR A 46 22.79 -19.77 -12.76
N GLU A 47 22.81 -19.59 -11.44
CA GLU A 47 23.22 -18.31 -10.90
C GLU A 47 24.66 -18.07 -11.36
N SER A 48 24.84 -17.15 -12.32
CA SER A 48 26.13 -16.53 -12.48
C SER A 48 26.51 -15.99 -11.10
N LYS A 49 27.56 -16.56 -10.50
CA LYS A 49 28.16 -16.00 -9.30
C LYS A 49 28.60 -14.58 -9.65
N LYS A 50 27.69 -13.61 -9.51
CA LYS A 50 28.10 -12.23 -9.32
C LYS A 50 28.92 -12.28 -8.06
N VAL A 51 30.22 -12.09 -8.21
CA VAL A 51 31.11 -11.79 -7.08
C VAL A 51 30.47 -10.55 -6.45
N GLN A 52 29.70 -10.78 -5.39
CA GLN A 52 29.26 -9.68 -4.55
C GLN A 52 30.55 -9.18 -3.89
N GLU A 53 31.03 -8.03 -4.36
CA GLU A 53 31.92 -7.24 -3.53
C GLU A 53 31.21 -7.08 -2.20
N LEU A 54 31.75 -7.73 -1.18
CA LEU A 54 31.29 -7.56 0.19
C LEU A 54 31.61 -6.11 0.56
N ILE A 55 30.63 -5.23 0.34
CA ILE A 55 30.67 -3.90 0.95
C ILE A 55 30.62 -4.18 2.46
N PRO A 56 31.68 -3.87 3.23
CA PRO A 56 31.64 -4.05 4.66
C PRO A 56 30.60 -3.11 5.21
N ILE A 57 29.39 -3.62 5.44
CA ILE A 57 28.36 -2.91 6.18
C ILE A 57 28.88 -2.90 7.62
N SER A 58 29.44 -1.76 8.06
CA SER A 58 29.69 -1.56 9.47
C SER A 58 28.34 -1.69 10.18
N LEU A 59 28.20 -2.75 10.95
CA LEU A 59 27.10 -2.91 11.89
C LEU A 59 27.20 -1.76 12.88
N VAL A 60 26.46 -0.69 12.61
CA VAL A 60 26.18 0.30 13.64
C VAL A 60 25.26 -0.40 14.62
N GLU A 61 25.80 -0.86 15.74
CA GLU A 61 24.97 -1.25 16.87
C GLU A 61 24.20 -0.02 17.33
N LYS A 62 23.04 0.22 16.71
CA LYS A 62 22.05 1.08 17.32
C LYS A 62 21.52 0.30 18.51
N ASN A 63 21.84 0.74 19.70
CA ASN A 63 21.12 0.39 20.91
C ASN A 63 19.65 0.72 20.64
N LEU A 64 18.91 -0.26 20.12
CA LEU A 64 17.47 -0.16 19.94
C LEU A 64 16.89 -0.03 21.35
N ASN A 65 16.59 1.20 21.75
CA ASN A 65 15.81 1.41 22.95
C ASN A 65 14.45 0.72 22.73
N PRO A 66 14.10 -0.33 23.49
CA PRO A 66 12.84 -1.06 23.33
C PRO A 66 11.61 -0.14 23.39
N ASN A 67 11.73 1.01 24.05
CA ASN A 67 10.68 2.03 24.14
C ASN A 67 10.52 2.86 22.86
N SER A 68 11.43 2.73 21.86
CA SER A 68 11.29 3.42 20.56
C SER A 68 10.40 2.66 19.59
N ILE A 69 10.13 1.39 19.84
CA ILE A 69 9.19 0.59 19.04
C ILE A 69 7.78 0.83 19.60
N LYS A 70 7.13 1.86 19.12
CA LYS A 70 5.70 2.07 19.39
C LYS A 70 4.90 1.18 18.43
N ILE A 71 4.55 -0.01 18.88
CA ILE A 71 3.51 -0.81 18.20
C ILE A 71 2.21 -0.03 18.39
N ALA A 72 1.57 0.35 17.29
CA ALA A 72 0.31 1.09 17.30
C ALA A 72 -0.81 0.19 17.87
N HIS A 73 -0.85 0.05 19.20
CA HIS A 73 -1.86 -0.75 19.90
C HIS A 73 -3.27 -0.22 19.68
N ARG A 74 -3.38 1.06 19.31
CA ARG A 74 -4.65 1.73 19.13
C ARG A 74 -5.35 1.34 17.82
N GLU A 75 -4.59 1.05 16.77
CA GLU A 75 -5.12 0.66 15.47
C GLU A 75 -5.65 -0.78 15.47
N SER A 76 -4.98 -1.69 16.19
CA SER A 76 -5.44 -3.08 16.30
C SER A 76 -6.74 -3.23 17.10
N LEU A 77 -7.04 -2.33 18.02
CA LEU A 77 -8.29 -2.33 18.79
C LEU A 77 -9.49 -1.79 18.01
N MET A 78 -9.25 -1.14 16.88
CA MET A 78 -10.29 -0.51 16.05
C MET A 78 -10.71 -1.35 14.83
N TRP A 79 -10.14 -2.54 14.66
CA TRP A 79 -10.45 -3.41 13.54
C TRP A 79 -11.94 -3.75 13.46
N GLY A 80 -12.53 -3.50 12.28
CA GLY A 80 -13.96 -3.74 12.03
C GLY A 80 -14.91 -2.64 12.52
N THR A 81 -14.43 -1.57 13.14
CA THR A 81 -15.25 -0.45 13.61
C THR A 81 -15.53 0.58 12.50
N HIS A 82 -16.57 1.40 12.68
CA HIS A 82 -16.81 2.57 11.82
C HIS A 82 -15.63 3.54 11.80
N GLN A 83 -14.90 3.64 12.90
CA GLN A 83 -13.74 4.50 13.05
C GLN A 83 -12.56 4.05 12.19
N GLN A 84 -12.34 2.73 12.08
CA GLN A 84 -11.34 2.19 11.16
C GLN A 84 -11.67 2.50 9.70
N LYS A 85 -12.92 2.31 9.28
CA LYS A 85 -13.37 2.65 7.92
C LYS A 85 -13.14 4.12 7.58
N ALA A 86 -13.35 5.02 8.55
CA ALA A 86 -13.08 6.44 8.37
C ALA A 86 -11.59 6.74 8.23
N ILE A 87 -10.73 6.06 8.99
CA ILE A 87 -9.27 6.19 8.91
C ILE A 87 -8.75 5.64 7.57
N GLU A 88 -9.20 4.44 7.18
CA GLU A 88 -8.85 3.82 5.89
C GLU A 88 -9.27 4.71 4.73
N TYR A 89 -10.48 5.25 4.78
CA TYR A 89 -10.97 6.19 3.79
C TYR A 89 -10.13 7.47 3.72
N GLY A 90 -9.74 8.00 4.89
CA GLY A 90 -8.84 9.14 4.98
C GLY A 90 -7.51 8.87 4.30
N ASN A 91 -6.89 7.74 4.59
CA ASN A 91 -5.62 7.33 3.99
C ASN A 91 -5.72 7.21 2.47
N VAL A 92 -6.82 6.66 1.95
CA VAL A 92 -7.09 6.56 0.51
C VAL A 92 -7.13 7.94 -0.15
N ILE A 93 -7.85 8.89 0.44
CA ILE A 93 -7.94 10.27 -0.08
C ILE A 93 -6.58 10.97 -0.05
N HIS A 94 -5.81 10.84 1.03
CA HIS A 94 -4.45 11.37 1.13
C HIS A 94 -3.54 10.80 0.04
N GLU A 95 -3.59 9.50 -0.17
CA GLU A 95 -2.77 8.84 -1.19
C GLU A 95 -3.12 9.34 -2.60
N ILE A 96 -4.39 9.45 -2.94
CA ILE A 96 -4.82 9.98 -4.24
C ILE A 96 -4.39 11.45 -4.39
N LEU A 97 -4.56 12.28 -3.36
CA LEU A 97 -4.12 13.68 -3.37
C LEU A 97 -2.59 13.82 -3.52
N SER A 98 -1.81 12.85 -3.08
CA SER A 98 -0.35 12.84 -3.27
C SER A 98 0.05 12.71 -4.75
N TYR A 99 -0.77 12.06 -5.57
CA TYR A 99 -0.54 11.92 -7.01
C TYR A 99 -0.92 13.18 -7.81
N ILE A 100 -1.77 14.03 -7.23
CA ILE A 100 -2.30 15.25 -7.87
C ILE A 100 -1.36 16.42 -7.58
N LYS A 101 -0.77 17.03 -8.60
CA LYS A 101 -0.10 18.33 -8.49
C LYS A 101 -1.07 19.44 -8.87
N THR A 102 -1.69 19.32 -10.02
CA THR A 102 -2.60 20.31 -10.58
C THR A 102 -3.97 19.70 -10.83
N LYS A 103 -4.95 20.53 -11.14
CA LYS A 103 -6.32 20.07 -11.41
C LYS A 103 -6.41 19.14 -12.63
N SER A 104 -5.48 19.25 -13.58
CA SER A 104 -5.39 18.38 -14.76
C SER A 104 -4.99 16.94 -14.43
N ASP A 105 -4.40 16.69 -13.26
CA ASP A 105 -3.94 15.36 -12.87
C ASP A 105 -5.03 14.50 -12.23
N ILE A 106 -6.22 15.05 -11.95
CA ILE A 106 -7.28 14.38 -11.16
C ILE A 106 -7.68 13.04 -11.78
N ASP A 107 -8.02 13.03 -13.06
CA ASP A 107 -8.49 11.82 -13.73
C ASP A 107 -7.40 10.74 -13.76
N LEU A 108 -6.15 11.15 -14.00
CA LEU A 108 -5.00 10.25 -14.01
C LEU A 108 -4.75 9.66 -12.62
N ALA A 109 -4.84 10.48 -11.57
CA ALA A 109 -4.63 10.05 -10.19
C ALA A 109 -5.69 9.04 -9.74
N VAL A 110 -6.96 9.28 -10.07
CA VAL A 110 -8.06 8.35 -9.75
C VAL A 110 -7.95 7.06 -10.56
N THR A 111 -7.53 7.14 -11.83
CA THR A 111 -7.29 5.95 -12.66
C THR A 111 -6.14 5.12 -12.08
N LYS A 112 -5.04 5.77 -11.69
CA LYS A 112 -3.92 5.10 -11.05
C LYS A 112 -4.35 4.42 -9.74
N ALA A 113 -5.16 5.07 -8.92
CA ALA A 113 -5.67 4.47 -7.67
C ALA A 113 -6.53 3.22 -7.92
N LEU A 114 -7.25 3.15 -9.06
CA LEU A 114 -7.95 1.94 -9.50
C LEU A 114 -6.99 0.83 -9.93
N GLU A 115 -5.99 1.17 -10.74
CA GLU A 115 -4.99 0.21 -11.24
C GLU A 115 -4.16 -0.39 -10.10
N ASP A 116 -3.79 0.44 -9.13
CA ASP A 116 -3.03 0.03 -7.93
C ASP A 116 -3.91 -0.71 -6.89
N GLY A 117 -5.24 -0.80 -7.12
CA GLY A 117 -6.17 -1.47 -6.22
C GLY A 117 -6.45 -0.71 -4.92
N ILE A 118 -6.12 0.58 -4.85
CA ILE A 118 -6.38 1.47 -3.70
C ILE A 118 -7.88 1.70 -3.54
N ILE A 119 -8.60 1.81 -4.66
CA ILE A 119 -10.06 1.92 -4.69
C ILE A 119 -10.68 0.87 -5.62
N ALA A 120 -11.89 0.45 -5.31
CA ALA A 120 -12.69 -0.40 -6.18
C ALA A 120 -13.41 0.44 -7.26
N LEU A 121 -13.77 -0.21 -8.38
CA LEU A 121 -14.51 0.45 -9.47
C LEU A 121 -15.83 1.08 -8.97
N SER A 122 -16.51 0.43 -8.03
CA SER A 122 -17.74 0.94 -7.42
C SER A 122 -17.56 2.22 -6.59
N GLN A 123 -16.33 2.53 -6.18
CA GLN A 123 -16.00 3.71 -5.37
C GLN A 123 -15.53 4.89 -6.23
N LYS A 124 -15.23 4.66 -7.52
CA LYS A 124 -14.63 5.65 -8.41
C LYS A 124 -15.37 6.98 -8.42
N GLU A 125 -16.70 6.96 -8.65
CA GLU A 125 -17.49 8.18 -8.79
C GLU A 125 -17.55 8.98 -7.47
N ALA A 126 -17.70 8.28 -6.34
CA ALA A 126 -17.71 8.92 -5.03
C ALA A 126 -16.37 9.58 -4.70
N VAL A 127 -15.26 8.87 -4.96
CA VAL A 127 -13.91 9.39 -4.75
C VAL A 127 -13.63 10.56 -5.69
N LEU A 128 -13.96 10.45 -6.98
CA LEU A 128 -13.78 11.53 -7.95
C LEU A 128 -14.54 12.80 -7.54
N SER A 129 -15.78 12.65 -7.05
CA SER A 129 -16.57 13.77 -6.55
C SER A 129 -15.89 14.51 -5.40
N ILE A 130 -15.35 13.76 -4.44
CA ILE A 130 -14.66 14.33 -3.27
C ILE A 130 -13.34 15.00 -3.66
N ILE A 131 -12.54 14.37 -4.50
CA ILE A 131 -11.29 14.95 -5.00
C ILE A 131 -11.57 16.25 -5.75
N ASN A 132 -12.62 16.30 -6.59
CA ASN A 132 -13.03 17.51 -7.26
C ASN A 132 -13.45 18.60 -6.27
N GLN A 133 -14.26 18.26 -5.25
CA GLN A 133 -14.65 19.22 -4.22
C GLN A 133 -13.45 19.85 -3.51
N ILE A 134 -12.41 19.06 -3.22
CA ILE A 134 -11.17 19.54 -2.59
C ILE A 134 -10.38 20.43 -3.56
N CYS A 135 -10.08 19.94 -4.76
CA CYS A 135 -9.21 20.63 -5.71
C CYS A 135 -9.82 21.91 -6.29
N PHE A 136 -11.15 22.00 -6.37
CA PHE A 136 -11.87 23.18 -6.86
C PHE A 136 -12.44 24.04 -5.74
N HIS A 137 -12.17 23.71 -4.46
CA HIS A 137 -12.61 24.55 -3.36
C HIS A 137 -11.99 25.95 -3.46
N PRO A 138 -12.74 27.05 -3.32
CA PRO A 138 -12.24 28.41 -3.53
C PRO A 138 -10.99 28.73 -2.70
N GLU A 139 -10.95 28.33 -1.43
CA GLU A 139 -9.84 28.59 -0.53
C GLU A 139 -8.62 27.68 -0.79
N LEU A 140 -8.82 26.50 -1.41
CA LEU A 140 -7.76 25.54 -1.66
C LEU A 140 -7.22 25.61 -3.10
N SER A 141 -7.90 26.34 -3.99
CA SER A 141 -7.55 26.38 -5.42
C SER A 141 -6.11 26.81 -5.68
N ILE A 142 -5.56 27.68 -4.85
CA ILE A 142 -4.17 28.15 -4.95
C ILE A 142 -3.14 27.02 -4.77
N PHE A 143 -3.50 26.00 -4.00
CA PHE A 143 -2.63 24.83 -3.77
C PHE A 143 -2.55 23.88 -4.96
N PHE A 144 -3.46 24.02 -5.95
CA PHE A 144 -3.54 23.18 -7.16
C PHE A 144 -3.34 24.00 -8.44
N ASP A 145 -2.76 25.18 -8.32
CA ASP A 145 -2.52 26.10 -9.43
C ASP A 145 -1.21 25.73 -10.15
N GLU A 146 -1.27 25.62 -11.48
CA GLU A 146 -0.15 25.24 -12.35
C GLU A 146 1.00 26.27 -12.36
N SER A 147 0.70 27.53 -11.98
CA SER A 147 1.71 28.59 -11.89
C SER A 147 2.68 28.39 -10.72
N ASN A 148 2.35 27.56 -9.77
CA ASN A 148 3.10 27.31 -8.56
C ASN A 148 3.94 26.02 -8.65
N LYS A 149 5.07 25.99 -7.94
CA LYS A 149 5.83 24.75 -7.76
C LYS A 149 5.22 23.94 -6.61
N ILE A 150 4.71 22.76 -6.94
CA ILE A 150 4.01 21.89 -6.00
C ILE A 150 4.90 20.70 -5.63
N LEU A 151 5.03 20.45 -4.33
CA LEU A 151 5.79 19.36 -3.75
C LEU A 151 4.86 18.57 -2.81
N ASN A 152 4.51 17.35 -3.20
CA ASN A 152 3.70 16.47 -2.38
C ASN A 152 4.60 15.55 -1.56
N GLU A 153 4.22 15.30 -0.30
CA GLU A 153 4.88 14.34 0.58
C GLU A 153 6.40 14.58 0.73
N GLN A 154 6.85 15.82 0.55
CA GLN A 154 8.28 16.17 0.58
C GLN A 154 8.81 16.20 2.00
N ILE A 155 9.87 15.46 2.24
CA ILE A 155 10.58 15.48 3.53
C ILE A 155 11.36 16.78 3.66
N ILE A 156 11.19 17.48 4.78
CA ILE A 156 11.95 18.66 5.17
C ILE A 156 12.81 18.32 6.38
N LEU A 157 14.10 18.52 6.23
CA LEU A 157 15.06 18.42 7.33
C LEU A 157 15.16 19.76 8.03
N ARG A 158 14.82 19.80 9.31
CA ARG A 158 14.98 21.00 10.15
C ARG A 158 16.31 20.92 10.92
N LYS A 159 16.87 22.08 11.23
CA LYS A 159 18.06 22.18 12.09
C LYS A 159 17.74 21.52 13.46
N GLY A 160 18.58 20.56 13.88
CA GLY A 160 18.36 19.81 15.13
C GLY A 160 17.70 18.44 14.95
N ASP A 161 17.92 17.78 13.81
CA ASP A 161 17.51 16.39 13.49
C ASP A 161 15.98 16.13 13.50
N ASN A 162 15.18 17.18 13.47
CA ASN A 162 13.75 17.07 13.32
C ASN A 162 13.38 16.94 11.85
N ILE A 163 12.66 15.88 11.54
CA ILE A 163 12.11 15.60 10.21
C ILE A 163 10.62 15.92 10.23
N VAL A 164 10.17 16.73 9.26
CA VAL A 164 8.75 16.99 9.01
C VAL A 164 8.42 16.60 7.57
N LYS A 165 7.26 16.04 7.38
CA LYS A 165 6.75 15.61 6.08
C LYS A 165 5.32 16.09 5.93
N PRO A 166 5.12 17.34 5.48
CA PRO A 166 3.79 17.84 5.18
C PRO A 166 3.20 17.16 3.94
N ASP A 167 1.88 17.06 3.88
CA ASP A 167 1.20 16.44 2.76
C ASP A 167 1.45 17.22 1.47
N ARG A 168 1.42 18.57 1.54
CA ARG A 168 1.64 19.41 0.37
C ARG A 168 2.37 20.71 0.74
N ILE A 169 3.35 21.08 -0.09
CA ILE A 169 4.04 22.35 -0.05
C ILE A 169 3.87 23.03 -1.41
N VAL A 170 3.50 24.27 -1.39
CA VAL A 170 3.38 25.11 -2.59
C VAL A 170 4.32 26.30 -2.48
N LEU A 171 5.16 26.47 -3.48
CA LEU A 171 6.05 27.62 -3.61
C LEU A 171 5.53 28.52 -4.72
N ASN A 172 5.17 29.75 -4.37
CA ASN A 172 4.73 30.74 -5.34
C ASN A 172 5.93 31.32 -6.11
N GLN A 173 5.64 32.18 -7.08
CA GLN A 173 6.67 32.84 -7.91
C GLN A 173 7.63 33.75 -7.10
N GLN A 174 7.22 34.19 -5.91
CA GLN A 174 8.04 34.96 -4.97
C GLN A 174 8.84 34.08 -3.99
N ASN A 175 8.88 32.75 -4.21
CA ASN A 175 9.49 31.77 -3.30
C ASN A 175 8.88 31.74 -1.88
N GLN A 176 7.64 32.21 -1.72
CA GLN A 176 6.93 32.05 -0.47
C GLN A 176 6.33 30.64 -0.40
N ALA A 177 6.56 29.96 0.71
CA ALA A 177 6.07 28.61 0.94
C ALA A 177 4.70 28.66 1.65
N MET A 178 3.75 27.91 1.12
CA MET A 178 2.48 27.60 1.77
C MET A 178 2.45 26.09 2.04
N ILE A 179 1.96 25.71 3.21
CA ILE A 179 1.85 24.31 3.63
C ILE A 179 0.38 23.96 3.78
N LEU A 180 0.00 22.81 3.25
CA LEU A 180 -1.32 22.23 3.43
C LEU A 180 -1.16 20.81 3.98
N ASP A 181 -1.90 20.52 5.04
CA ASP A 181 -1.96 19.22 5.67
C ASP A 181 -3.43 18.78 5.72
N TYR A 182 -3.74 17.64 5.14
CA TYR A 182 -5.11 17.15 5.04
C TYR A 182 -5.50 16.45 6.35
N LYS A 183 -6.68 16.75 6.84
CA LYS A 183 -7.24 16.07 8.00
C LYS A 183 -8.63 15.56 7.68
N THR A 184 -8.80 14.26 7.85
CA THR A 184 -10.10 13.61 7.71
C THR A 184 -10.70 13.39 9.11
N GLY A 185 -12.01 13.63 9.24
CA GLY A 185 -12.73 13.50 10.51
C GLY A 185 -13.07 14.84 11.15
N GLU A 186 -13.46 14.81 12.42
CA GLU A 186 -13.86 16.01 13.16
C GLU A 186 -12.66 16.90 13.52
N PRO A 187 -12.82 18.24 13.47
CA PRO A 187 -11.79 19.17 13.86
C PRO A 187 -11.41 18.98 15.34
N LEU A 188 -10.13 18.74 15.62
CA LEU A 188 -9.61 18.61 16.97
C LEU A 188 -8.64 19.75 17.29
N ALA A 189 -8.67 20.27 18.51
CA ALA A 189 -7.79 21.35 18.94
C ALA A 189 -6.28 21.03 18.78
N LYS A 190 -5.90 19.75 18.79
CA LYS A 190 -4.52 19.31 18.55
C LYS A 190 -4.06 19.53 17.09
N HIS A 191 -4.99 19.63 16.12
CA HIS A 191 -4.64 19.83 14.72
C HIS A 191 -3.99 21.20 14.48
N HIS A 192 -4.38 22.23 15.24
CA HIS A 192 -3.78 23.56 15.16
C HIS A 192 -2.34 23.64 15.69
N LYS A 193 -1.86 22.62 16.37
CA LYS A 193 -0.50 22.58 16.92
C LYS A 193 0.50 21.84 16.02
N GLN A 194 0.06 21.29 14.90
CA GLN A 194 0.89 20.52 13.97
C GLN A 194 1.49 21.37 12.85
N LEU A 195 0.94 22.54 12.60
CA LEU A 195 1.44 23.55 11.67
C LEU A 195 2.29 24.58 12.43
#